data_822e45d037dc4faa00ed0c7058dc9e95
#
_entry.id   822e45d037dc4faa00ed0c7058dc9e95
#
_cell.length_a   1.000
_cell.length_b   1.000
_cell.length_c   1.000
_cell.angle_alpha   90.00
_cell.angle_beta   90.00
_cell.angle_gamma   90.00
#
_symmetry.space_group_name_H-M   'P 1'
#
loop_
_entity.id
_entity.type
_entity.pdbx_description
1 polymer ?
#
loop_
_entity_poly.entity_id
_entity_poly.type
_entity_poly.pdbx_seq_one_letter_code
_entity_poly.pdbx_strand_id
1 'polypeptide(L)'
;HRVMLLGLALFVLGSVVAALAESVYLVTLGRVLQGAGAISGAVLALAADLTREEQRPKVMAIIGATIGLSFALAMVLGPLLAKLAGLSGVFWFTAVMAVAAMLLVAFVVPKSVSKAPAAETLALPQSLAAMFRHRQLLQLDLGVLLLHLMLTAMFVALPPLLASQQFAAEQHWQLYLPVLLLSFVFMVPMILIAMRRQQEKRYFLINILLLVIAMLIAWQATSFWLLALALLVFFTGFNFLEASLPAMVSRVAPAGQRGSAMGIYSSSQFFGAFLGGLLGGAIAQHFGFMAVYGALAVIGLVWLIIASTMQVPARAQRLSLPVAVSTEQQAGQLAASLSSLAGVQEVTILLADQRCYLKVSSQQFDIAQAQSLIAAGNQ
;
A
#
# COMPACT_ATOMS: atom_id res chain seq x y z
N HIS A 1 -6.08 10.23 17.67
CA HIS A 1 -7.28 11.08 17.54
C HIS A 1 -6.95 12.53 17.15
N ARG A 2 -6.16 13.28 17.96
CA ARG A 2 -5.81 14.69 17.68
C ARG A 2 -5.14 14.89 16.33
N VAL A 3 -4.19 14.04 15.98
CA VAL A 3 -3.50 14.07 14.68
C VAL A 3 -4.48 13.86 13.52
N MET A 4 -5.42 12.92 13.66
CA MET A 4 -6.44 12.69 12.65
C MET A 4 -7.37 13.89 12.47
N LEU A 5 -7.84 14.50 13.57
CA LEU A 5 -8.71 15.69 13.49
C LEU A 5 -7.99 16.90 12.90
N LEU A 6 -6.72 17.13 13.27
CA LEU A 6 -5.91 18.21 12.69
C LEU A 6 -5.63 17.97 11.20
N GLY A 7 -5.30 16.72 10.82
CA GLY A 7 -5.10 16.36 9.43
C GLY A 7 -6.37 16.54 8.59
N LEU A 8 -7.53 16.08 9.10
CA LEU A 8 -8.81 16.28 8.42
C LEU A 8 -9.19 17.76 8.33
N ALA A 9 -8.95 18.55 9.36
CA ALA A 9 -9.20 20.00 9.32
C ALA A 9 -8.34 20.68 8.24
N LEU A 10 -7.05 20.28 8.13
CA LEU A 10 -6.16 20.78 7.08
C LEU A 10 -6.60 20.32 5.69
N PHE A 11 -7.10 19.08 5.57
CA PHE A 11 -7.65 18.56 4.32
C PHE A 11 -8.93 19.32 3.89
N VAL A 12 -9.83 19.63 4.84
CA VAL A 12 -11.02 20.46 4.60
C VAL A 12 -10.59 21.83 4.11
N LEU A 13 -9.65 22.49 4.81
CA LEU A 13 -9.14 23.80 4.40
C LEU A 13 -8.58 23.76 2.97
N GLY A 14 -7.76 22.76 2.65
CA GLY A 14 -7.21 22.57 1.32
C GLY A 14 -8.30 22.35 0.25
N SER A 15 -9.34 21.59 0.60
CA SER A 15 -10.48 21.35 -0.30
C SER A 15 -11.27 22.63 -0.57
N VAL A 16 -11.49 23.45 0.45
CA VAL A 16 -12.18 24.75 0.31
C VAL A 16 -11.33 25.72 -0.53
N VAL A 17 -10.01 25.81 -0.28
CA VAL A 17 -9.11 26.63 -1.08
C VAL A 17 -9.14 26.22 -2.55
N ALA A 18 -9.10 24.91 -2.84
CA ALA A 18 -9.19 24.40 -4.20
C ALA A 18 -10.56 24.64 -4.85
N ALA A 19 -11.65 24.56 -4.07
CA ALA A 19 -13.01 24.82 -4.55
C ALA A 19 -13.27 26.27 -4.93
N LEU A 20 -12.64 27.21 -4.22
CA LEU A 20 -12.73 28.65 -4.45
C LEU A 20 -11.66 29.18 -5.40
N ALA A 21 -10.78 28.31 -5.91
CA ALA A 21 -9.64 28.72 -6.71
C ALA A 21 -10.06 29.19 -8.11
N GLU A 22 -9.61 30.41 -8.48
CA GLU A 22 -9.76 30.98 -9.81
C GLU A 22 -8.50 30.80 -10.67
N SER A 23 -7.41 30.27 -10.08
CA SER A 23 -6.13 30.04 -10.75
C SER A 23 -5.57 28.66 -10.46
N VAL A 24 -4.78 28.12 -11.39
CA VAL A 24 -4.08 26.83 -11.22
C VAL A 24 -3.16 26.86 -10.01
N TYR A 25 -2.56 27.98 -9.66
CA TYR A 25 -1.70 28.13 -8.48
C TYR A 25 -2.47 27.95 -7.18
N LEU A 26 -3.70 28.51 -7.07
CA LEU A 26 -4.55 28.32 -5.91
C LEU A 26 -5.09 26.88 -5.82
N VAL A 27 -5.43 26.25 -6.95
CA VAL A 27 -5.76 24.82 -6.96
C VAL A 27 -4.58 23.99 -6.44
N THR A 28 -3.38 24.28 -6.93
CA THR A 28 -2.14 23.60 -6.48
C THR A 28 -1.91 23.79 -4.99
N LEU A 29 -2.07 25.02 -4.46
CA LEU A 29 -1.96 25.27 -3.02
C LEU A 29 -3.00 24.46 -2.22
N GLY A 30 -4.26 24.43 -2.67
CA GLY A 30 -5.29 23.60 -2.06
C GLY A 30 -4.92 22.12 -2.04
N ARG A 31 -4.34 21.61 -3.14
CA ARG A 31 -3.85 20.22 -3.23
C ARG A 31 -2.67 19.94 -2.30
N VAL A 32 -1.76 20.88 -2.13
CA VAL A 32 -0.66 20.78 -1.15
C VAL A 32 -1.20 20.68 0.27
N LEU A 33 -2.17 21.51 0.63
CA LEU A 33 -2.83 21.47 1.95
C LEU A 33 -3.56 20.14 2.17
N GLN A 34 -4.28 19.63 1.15
CA GLN A 34 -4.91 18.31 1.22
C GLN A 34 -3.89 17.20 1.45
N GLY A 35 -2.76 17.25 0.74
CA GLY A 35 -1.67 16.28 0.90
C GLY A 35 -1.04 16.32 2.30
N ALA A 36 -0.80 17.53 2.85
CA ALA A 36 -0.31 17.73 4.21
C ALA A 36 -1.32 17.25 5.28
N GLY A 37 -2.60 17.25 4.95
CA GLY A 37 -3.69 16.73 5.79
C GLY A 37 -3.95 15.22 5.65
N ALA A 38 -3.13 14.47 4.90
CA ALA A 38 -3.32 13.04 4.72
C ALA A 38 -3.18 12.25 6.03
N ILE A 39 -4.20 11.47 6.38
CA ILE A 39 -4.29 10.75 7.68
C ILE A 39 -4.20 9.23 7.53
N SER A 40 -3.94 8.70 6.35
CA SER A 40 -3.98 7.25 6.06
C SER A 40 -3.14 6.43 7.04
N GLY A 41 -1.90 6.86 7.33
CA GLY A 41 -1.04 6.21 8.30
C GLY A 41 -1.59 6.22 9.72
N ALA A 42 -2.19 7.34 10.15
CA ALA A 42 -2.81 7.45 11.47
C ALA A 42 -4.06 6.57 11.61
N VAL A 43 -4.85 6.41 10.54
CA VAL A 43 -6.02 5.52 10.50
C VAL A 43 -5.58 4.06 10.61
N LEU A 44 -4.58 3.65 9.85
CA LEU A 44 -4.03 2.29 9.89
C LEU A 44 -3.44 1.96 11.26
N ALA A 45 -2.70 2.89 11.86
CA ALA A 45 -2.17 2.73 13.21
C ALA A 45 -3.29 2.57 14.24
N LEU A 46 -4.30 3.44 14.21
CA LEU A 46 -5.44 3.35 15.12
C LEU A 46 -6.22 2.04 14.93
N ALA A 47 -6.43 1.60 13.69
CA ALA A 47 -7.09 0.34 13.39
C ALA A 47 -6.30 -0.85 13.96
N ALA A 48 -4.97 -0.82 13.87
CA ALA A 48 -4.10 -1.83 14.46
C ALA A 48 -4.18 -1.84 16.00
N ASP A 49 -4.22 -0.65 16.63
CA ASP A 49 -4.30 -0.51 18.09
C ASP A 49 -5.64 -0.98 18.67
N LEU A 50 -6.73 -0.75 17.95
CA LEU A 50 -8.09 -1.13 18.36
C LEU A 50 -8.42 -2.60 18.03
N THR A 51 -7.53 -3.32 17.33
CA THR A 51 -7.80 -4.67 16.83
C THR A 51 -6.88 -5.69 17.50
N ARG A 52 -7.45 -6.81 17.97
CA ARG A 52 -6.67 -7.94 18.47
C ARG A 52 -5.76 -8.49 17.37
N GLU A 53 -4.57 -8.99 17.73
CA GLU A 53 -3.55 -9.43 16.78
C GLU A 53 -4.07 -10.46 15.76
N GLU A 54 -4.91 -11.40 16.22
CA GLU A 54 -5.48 -12.45 15.37
C GLU A 54 -6.43 -11.90 14.30
N GLN A 55 -7.08 -10.76 14.58
CA GLN A 55 -8.06 -10.12 13.68
C GLN A 55 -7.45 -9.04 12.79
N ARG A 56 -6.24 -8.56 13.09
CA ARG A 56 -5.57 -7.50 12.30
C ARG A 56 -5.52 -7.77 10.80
N PRO A 57 -5.16 -8.99 10.33
CA PRO A 57 -5.13 -9.25 8.88
C PRO A 57 -6.50 -9.07 8.23
N LYS A 58 -7.57 -9.47 8.92
CA LYS A 58 -8.94 -9.31 8.42
C LYS A 58 -9.35 -7.84 8.36
N VAL A 59 -9.03 -7.04 9.39
CA VAL A 59 -9.33 -5.61 9.42
C VAL A 59 -8.56 -4.87 8.34
N MET A 60 -7.27 -5.17 8.14
CA MET A 60 -6.46 -4.58 7.07
C MET A 60 -6.99 -4.93 5.67
N ALA A 61 -7.46 -6.18 5.48
CA ALA A 61 -8.10 -6.58 4.23
C ALA A 61 -9.41 -5.82 3.97
N ILE A 62 -10.23 -5.59 5.00
CA ILE A 62 -11.46 -4.79 4.90
C ILE A 62 -11.13 -3.35 4.54
N ILE A 63 -10.11 -2.74 5.19
CA ILE A 63 -9.68 -1.37 4.87
C ILE A 63 -9.21 -1.30 3.41
N GLY A 64 -8.38 -2.25 2.96
CA GLY A 64 -7.94 -2.31 1.57
C GLY A 64 -9.10 -2.46 0.58
N ALA A 65 -10.06 -3.33 0.87
CA ALA A 65 -11.27 -3.49 0.04
C ALA A 65 -12.11 -2.20 -0.01
N THR A 66 -12.23 -1.49 1.13
CA THR A 66 -12.94 -0.21 1.20
C THR A 66 -12.25 0.87 0.38
N ILE A 67 -10.91 0.93 0.40
CA ILE A 67 -10.13 1.85 -0.46
C ILE A 67 -10.38 1.54 -1.93
N GLY A 68 -10.33 0.26 -2.34
CA GLY A 68 -10.61 -0.15 -3.71
C GLY A 68 -12.03 0.20 -4.17
N LEU A 69 -13.03 -0.03 -3.30
CA LEU A 69 -14.42 0.35 -3.58
C LEU A 69 -14.58 1.87 -3.69
N SER A 70 -13.94 2.64 -2.81
CA SER A 70 -13.95 4.10 -2.86
C SER A 70 -13.34 4.62 -4.15
N PHE A 71 -12.26 4.01 -4.62
CA PHE A 71 -11.64 4.34 -5.90
C PHE A 71 -12.59 4.07 -7.07
N ALA A 72 -13.27 2.92 -7.10
CA ALA A 72 -14.27 2.59 -8.10
C ALA A 72 -15.44 3.59 -8.11
N LEU A 73 -15.93 3.97 -6.92
CA LEU A 73 -16.98 4.99 -6.79
C LEU A 73 -16.50 6.35 -7.27
N ALA A 74 -15.26 6.75 -6.95
CA ALA A 74 -14.69 8.02 -7.38
C ALA A 74 -14.56 8.13 -8.91
N MET A 75 -14.28 7.02 -9.60
CA MET A 75 -14.23 6.97 -11.06
C MET A 75 -15.59 7.27 -11.71
N VAL A 76 -16.68 6.95 -11.04
CA VAL A 76 -18.06 7.25 -11.51
C VAL A 76 -18.49 8.64 -11.06
N LEU A 77 -18.28 8.94 -9.77
CA LEU A 77 -18.75 10.20 -9.17
C LEU A 77 -17.94 11.40 -9.65
N GLY A 78 -16.65 11.25 -9.93
CA GLY A 78 -15.79 12.34 -10.36
C GLY A 78 -16.29 13.03 -11.64
N PRO A 79 -16.43 12.32 -12.76
CA PRO A 79 -16.98 12.89 -13.99
C PRO A 79 -18.41 13.41 -13.83
N LEU A 80 -19.26 12.72 -13.05
CA LEU A 80 -20.64 13.16 -12.79
C LEU A 80 -20.68 14.49 -12.05
N LEU A 81 -19.90 14.62 -10.97
CA LEU A 81 -19.80 15.86 -10.20
C LEU A 81 -19.19 17.00 -11.02
N ALA A 82 -18.16 16.69 -11.81
CA ALA A 82 -17.54 17.66 -12.70
C ALA A 82 -18.52 18.18 -13.76
N LYS A 83 -19.41 17.32 -14.28
CA LYS A 83 -20.47 17.71 -15.21
C LYS A 83 -21.55 18.58 -14.56
N LEU A 84 -21.97 18.25 -13.33
CA LEU A 84 -23.06 18.93 -12.63
C LEU A 84 -22.65 20.26 -12.02
N ALA A 85 -21.43 20.35 -11.46
CA ALA A 85 -20.98 21.48 -10.66
C ALA A 85 -19.55 21.95 -10.98
N GLY A 86 -18.98 21.48 -12.11
CA GLY A 86 -17.62 21.81 -12.51
C GLY A 86 -16.55 21.23 -11.57
N LEU A 87 -15.30 21.62 -11.80
CA LEU A 87 -14.17 21.20 -10.97
C LEU A 87 -14.33 21.66 -9.51
N SER A 88 -14.86 22.87 -9.29
CA SER A 88 -15.17 23.40 -7.97
C SER A 88 -16.12 22.50 -7.18
N GLY A 89 -17.14 21.94 -7.85
CA GLY A 89 -18.09 21.02 -7.24
C GLY A 89 -17.45 19.73 -6.72
N VAL A 90 -16.43 19.21 -7.41
CA VAL A 90 -15.66 18.05 -6.94
C VAL A 90 -14.93 18.38 -5.64
N PHE A 91 -14.32 19.56 -5.55
CA PHE A 91 -13.61 19.97 -4.32
C PHE A 91 -14.59 20.27 -3.17
N TRP A 92 -15.76 20.87 -3.43
CA TRP A 92 -16.80 21.04 -2.42
C TRP A 92 -17.30 19.69 -1.88
N PHE A 93 -17.53 18.72 -2.77
CA PHE A 93 -17.92 17.37 -2.35
C PHE A 93 -16.85 16.74 -1.45
N THR A 94 -15.56 16.87 -1.80
CA THR A 94 -14.47 16.34 -0.95
C THR A 94 -14.40 17.06 0.40
N ALA A 95 -14.65 18.37 0.46
CA ALA A 95 -14.73 19.12 1.71
C ALA A 95 -15.85 18.60 2.63
N VAL A 96 -17.05 18.39 2.07
CA VAL A 96 -18.21 17.85 2.83
C VAL A 96 -17.91 16.45 3.35
N MET A 97 -17.32 15.56 2.52
CA MET A 97 -16.94 14.21 2.95
C MET A 97 -15.87 14.24 4.04
N ALA A 98 -14.90 15.15 3.97
CA ALA A 98 -13.88 15.30 4.98
C ALA A 98 -14.43 15.82 6.31
N VAL A 99 -15.40 16.74 6.28
CA VAL A 99 -16.16 17.19 7.48
C VAL A 99 -16.93 16.02 8.08
N ALA A 100 -17.63 15.23 7.27
CA ALA A 100 -18.34 14.04 7.75
C ALA A 100 -17.37 13.04 8.40
N ALA A 101 -16.21 12.78 7.79
CA ALA A 101 -15.17 11.95 8.36
C ALA A 101 -14.63 12.52 9.69
N MET A 102 -14.47 13.85 9.79
CA MET A 102 -14.04 14.52 11.02
C MET A 102 -15.06 14.34 12.14
N LEU A 103 -16.35 14.45 11.86
CA LEU A 103 -17.44 14.18 12.80
C LEU A 103 -17.46 12.72 13.25
N LEU A 104 -17.28 11.77 12.32
CA LEU A 104 -17.16 10.35 12.66
C LEU A 104 -15.97 10.08 13.58
N VAL A 105 -14.79 10.66 13.30
CA VAL A 105 -13.62 10.54 14.16
C VAL A 105 -13.88 11.16 15.53
N ALA A 106 -14.52 12.33 15.59
CA ALA A 106 -14.75 13.04 16.85
C ALA A 106 -15.73 12.31 17.78
N PHE A 107 -16.82 11.76 17.24
CA PHE A 107 -17.97 11.28 18.02
C PHE A 107 -18.14 9.74 18.02
N VAL A 108 -17.67 9.03 16.99
CA VAL A 108 -17.94 7.60 16.83
C VAL A 108 -16.68 6.75 17.06
N VAL A 109 -15.52 7.21 16.58
CA VAL A 109 -14.30 6.43 16.68
C VAL A 109 -13.79 6.41 18.12
N PRO A 110 -13.60 5.22 18.76
CA PRO A 110 -13.11 5.15 20.12
C PRO A 110 -11.66 5.64 20.20
N LYS A 111 -11.32 6.27 21.32
CA LYS A 111 -9.94 6.70 21.62
C LYS A 111 -9.14 5.46 22.01
N SER A 112 -8.00 5.24 21.38
CA SER A 112 -7.06 4.22 21.84
C SER A 112 -6.55 4.58 23.24
N VAL A 113 -6.66 3.63 24.16
CA VAL A 113 -6.15 3.74 25.53
C VAL A 113 -4.78 3.05 25.63
N SER A 114 -4.32 2.40 24.56
CA SER A 114 -3.05 1.69 24.53
C SER A 114 -1.90 2.68 24.71
N LYS A 115 -1.17 2.53 25.80
CA LYS A 115 0.13 3.16 25.99
C LYS A 115 1.17 2.25 25.34
N ALA A 116 1.34 2.35 24.01
CA ALA A 116 2.48 1.72 23.37
C ALA A 116 3.78 2.25 24.03
N PRO A 117 4.79 1.40 24.26
CA PRO A 117 6.09 1.85 24.74
C PRO A 117 6.60 3.00 23.86
N ALA A 118 7.19 4.03 24.47
CA ALA A 118 7.66 5.23 23.76
C ALA A 118 8.65 4.89 22.59
N ALA A 119 9.33 3.76 22.69
CA ALA A 119 10.23 3.25 21.65
C ALA A 119 9.52 2.84 20.34
N GLU A 120 8.23 2.45 20.40
CA GLU A 120 7.44 2.08 19.20
C GLU A 120 6.75 3.28 18.55
N THR A 121 6.59 4.37 19.29
CA THR A 121 5.83 5.55 18.84
C THR A 121 6.71 6.67 18.28
N LEU A 122 7.99 6.69 18.61
CA LEU A 122 8.93 7.69 18.12
C LEU A 122 9.76 7.12 16.97
N ALA A 123 9.55 7.68 15.76
CA ALA A 123 10.47 7.47 14.64
C ALA A 123 11.81 8.12 14.99
N LEU A 124 12.69 7.39 15.68
CA LEU A 124 14.03 7.87 15.97
C LEU A 124 14.79 8.09 14.65
N PRO A 125 15.49 9.22 14.45
CA PRO A 125 16.25 9.49 13.23
C PRO A 125 17.21 8.35 12.84
N GLN A 126 17.77 7.67 13.84
CA GLN A 126 18.65 6.52 13.65
C GLN A 126 17.92 5.30 13.05
N SER A 127 16.67 5.05 13.45
CA SER A 127 15.87 3.94 12.90
C SER A 127 15.45 4.21 11.45
N LEU A 128 15.11 5.46 11.13
CA LEU A 128 14.84 5.88 9.75
C LEU A 128 16.08 5.72 8.86
N ALA A 129 17.25 6.17 9.32
CA ALA A 129 18.51 6.00 8.59
C ALA A 129 18.87 4.51 8.35
N ALA A 130 18.57 3.62 9.31
CA ALA A 130 18.76 2.18 9.15
C ALA A 130 17.84 1.60 8.06
N MET A 131 16.59 2.07 7.97
CA MET A 131 15.65 1.62 6.93
C MET A 131 16.11 2.02 5.53
N PHE A 132 16.64 3.24 5.36
CA PHE A 132 17.23 3.70 4.09
C PHE A 132 18.51 2.93 3.69
N ARG A 133 19.08 2.13 4.59
CA ARG A 133 20.20 1.21 4.29
C ARG A 133 19.74 -0.22 4.05
N HIS A 134 18.48 -0.54 4.34
CA HIS A 134 17.97 -1.91 4.19
C HIS A 134 17.54 -2.15 2.73
N ARG A 135 18.39 -2.84 1.96
CA ARG A 135 18.23 -3.03 0.51
C ARG A 135 16.84 -3.52 0.10
N GLN A 136 16.26 -4.46 0.84
CA GLN A 136 14.94 -5.01 0.50
C GLN A 136 13.80 -4.01 0.72
N LEU A 137 13.86 -3.21 1.79
CA LEU A 137 12.87 -2.14 2.01
C LEU A 137 12.97 -1.10 0.90
N LEU A 138 14.19 -0.65 0.56
CA LEU A 138 14.38 0.29 -0.56
C LEU A 138 13.83 -0.23 -1.88
N GLN A 139 14.00 -1.54 -2.18
CA GLN A 139 13.44 -2.12 -3.40
C GLN A 139 11.90 -2.14 -3.39
N LEU A 140 11.29 -2.35 -2.22
CA LEU A 140 9.82 -2.31 -2.06
C LEU A 140 9.28 -0.88 -2.12
N ASP A 141 9.98 0.09 -1.49
CA ASP A 141 9.64 1.50 -1.53
C ASP A 141 9.79 2.08 -2.94
N LEU A 142 10.84 1.70 -3.66
CA LEU A 142 10.99 2.00 -5.09
C LEU A 142 9.87 1.34 -5.90
N GLY A 143 9.49 0.12 -5.56
CA GLY A 143 8.39 -0.60 -6.22
C GLY A 143 7.08 0.15 -6.15
N VAL A 144 6.66 0.60 -4.96
CA VAL A 144 5.41 1.37 -4.82
C VAL A 144 5.51 2.75 -5.46
N LEU A 145 6.69 3.39 -5.42
CA LEU A 145 6.95 4.65 -6.11
C LEU A 145 6.72 4.48 -7.61
N LEU A 146 7.35 3.49 -8.24
CA LEU A 146 7.21 3.25 -9.68
C LEU A 146 5.80 2.81 -10.06
N LEU A 147 5.12 2.01 -9.22
CA LEU A 147 3.74 1.60 -9.43
C LEU A 147 2.80 2.81 -9.54
N HIS A 148 2.92 3.77 -8.60
CA HIS A 148 2.07 4.97 -8.58
C HIS A 148 2.51 6.03 -9.58
N LEU A 149 3.79 6.09 -9.92
CA LEU A 149 4.29 6.89 -11.03
C LEU A 149 3.64 6.42 -12.34
N MET A 150 3.65 5.12 -12.60
CA MET A 150 3.03 4.54 -13.80
C MET A 150 1.52 4.79 -13.84
N LEU A 151 0.82 4.61 -12.73
CA LEU A 151 -0.62 4.88 -12.62
C LEU A 151 -0.93 6.33 -12.99
N THR A 152 -0.28 7.28 -12.32
CA THR A 152 -0.60 8.71 -12.49
C THR A 152 -0.21 9.21 -13.87
N ALA A 153 0.97 8.84 -14.38
CA ALA A 153 1.40 9.22 -15.73
C ALA A 153 0.47 8.63 -16.82
N MET A 154 0.02 7.39 -16.64
CA MET A 154 -0.98 6.78 -17.53
C MET A 154 -2.27 7.61 -17.56
N PHE A 155 -2.78 8.03 -16.38
CA PHE A 155 -3.99 8.85 -16.31
C PHE A 155 -3.82 10.29 -16.82
N VAL A 156 -2.60 10.81 -16.94
CA VAL A 156 -2.33 12.06 -17.66
C VAL A 156 -2.57 11.89 -19.16
N ALA A 157 -2.16 10.76 -19.74
CA ALA A 157 -2.24 10.51 -21.18
C ALA A 157 -3.57 9.91 -21.64
N LEU A 158 -4.23 9.12 -20.81
CA LEU A 158 -5.39 8.31 -21.18
C LEU A 158 -6.64 9.14 -21.56
N PRO A 159 -7.10 10.14 -20.75
CA PRO A 159 -8.31 10.89 -21.09
C PRO A 159 -8.23 11.64 -22.42
N PRO A 160 -7.13 12.34 -22.76
CA PRO A 160 -6.98 12.96 -24.07
C PRO A 160 -6.99 11.95 -25.23
N LEU A 161 -6.41 10.77 -25.05
CA LEU A 161 -6.43 9.72 -26.07
C LEU A 161 -7.83 9.16 -26.28
N LEU A 162 -8.61 8.95 -25.22
CA LEU A 162 -10.01 8.55 -25.32
C LEU A 162 -10.84 9.61 -26.03
N ALA A 163 -10.62 10.88 -25.71
CA ALA A 163 -11.28 12.01 -26.38
C ALA A 163 -10.94 12.06 -27.88
N SER A 164 -9.71 11.78 -28.30
CA SER A 164 -9.31 11.71 -29.71
C SER A 164 -10.01 10.57 -30.47
N GLN A 165 -10.48 9.56 -29.77
CA GLN A 165 -11.28 8.44 -30.33
C GLN A 165 -12.81 8.70 -30.19
N GLN A 166 -13.22 9.96 -29.99
CA GLN A 166 -14.60 10.37 -29.85
C GLN A 166 -15.33 9.78 -28.62
N PHE A 167 -14.57 9.34 -27.62
CA PHE A 167 -15.11 8.84 -26.35
C PHE A 167 -15.14 9.98 -25.33
N ALA A 168 -16.33 10.54 -25.10
CA ALA A 168 -16.50 11.72 -24.26
C ALA A 168 -16.11 11.47 -22.80
N ALA A 169 -15.61 12.47 -22.11
CA ALA A 169 -15.14 12.37 -20.72
C ALA A 169 -16.23 11.86 -19.76
N GLU A 170 -17.50 12.22 -19.99
CA GLU A 170 -18.65 11.76 -19.21
C GLU A 170 -18.92 10.25 -19.37
N GLN A 171 -18.38 9.63 -20.40
CA GLN A 171 -18.53 8.20 -20.69
C GLN A 171 -17.35 7.37 -20.21
N HIS A 172 -16.23 7.98 -19.79
CA HIS A 172 -15.03 7.27 -19.38
C HIS A 172 -15.28 6.21 -18.27
N TRP A 173 -16.27 6.46 -17.39
CA TRP A 173 -16.65 5.50 -16.36
C TRP A 173 -17.16 4.17 -16.95
N GLN A 174 -17.76 4.18 -18.14
CA GLN A 174 -18.24 2.97 -18.84
C GLN A 174 -17.08 2.06 -19.27
N LEU A 175 -15.89 2.62 -19.42
CA LEU A 175 -14.65 1.86 -19.65
C LEU A 175 -13.99 1.50 -18.31
N TYR A 176 -13.78 2.48 -17.43
CA TYR A 176 -12.98 2.29 -16.22
C TYR A 176 -13.60 1.32 -15.24
N LEU A 177 -14.90 1.43 -14.97
CA LEU A 177 -15.58 0.61 -13.99
C LEU A 177 -15.61 -0.89 -14.39
N PRO A 178 -16.04 -1.29 -15.61
CA PRO A 178 -15.99 -2.70 -16.02
C PRO A 178 -14.55 -3.26 -16.04
N VAL A 179 -13.59 -2.49 -16.53
CA VAL A 179 -12.18 -2.88 -16.56
C VAL A 179 -11.65 -3.12 -15.16
N LEU A 180 -11.93 -2.20 -14.22
CA LEU A 180 -11.50 -2.35 -12.84
C LEU A 180 -12.13 -3.58 -12.18
N LEU A 181 -13.45 -3.77 -12.32
CA LEU A 181 -14.14 -4.93 -11.77
C LEU A 181 -13.64 -6.25 -12.36
N LEU A 182 -13.43 -6.28 -13.68
CA LEU A 182 -12.92 -7.47 -14.35
C LEU A 182 -11.48 -7.77 -13.95
N SER A 183 -10.66 -6.75 -13.71
CA SER A 183 -9.29 -6.92 -13.25
C SER A 183 -9.20 -7.65 -11.89
N PHE A 184 -10.16 -7.45 -10.98
CA PHE A 184 -10.23 -8.21 -9.73
C PHE A 184 -10.54 -9.68 -9.97
N VAL A 185 -11.35 -10.02 -10.98
CA VAL A 185 -11.65 -11.41 -11.34
C VAL A 185 -10.38 -12.16 -11.75
N PHE A 186 -9.45 -11.49 -12.45
CA PHE A 186 -8.15 -12.08 -12.81
C PHE A 186 -7.14 -12.04 -11.66
N MET A 187 -7.11 -10.94 -10.89
CA MET A 187 -6.16 -10.74 -9.80
C MET A 187 -6.36 -11.72 -8.65
N VAL A 188 -7.61 -11.96 -8.21
CA VAL A 188 -7.90 -12.80 -7.03
C VAL A 188 -7.37 -14.24 -7.19
N PRO A 189 -7.61 -14.97 -8.30
CA PRO A 189 -7.00 -16.29 -8.51
C PRO A 189 -5.47 -16.24 -8.48
N MET A 190 -4.84 -15.20 -9.06
CA MET A 190 -3.38 -15.07 -9.06
C MET A 190 -2.82 -14.95 -7.64
N ILE A 191 -3.47 -14.14 -6.77
CA ILE A 191 -3.08 -14.04 -5.36
C ILE A 191 -3.23 -15.40 -4.66
N LEU A 192 -4.37 -16.08 -4.83
CA LEU A 192 -4.64 -17.36 -4.17
C LEU A 192 -3.64 -18.44 -4.61
N ILE A 193 -3.31 -18.50 -5.91
CA ILE A 193 -2.33 -19.46 -6.43
C ILE A 193 -0.93 -19.11 -5.95
N ALA A 194 -0.53 -17.83 -6.00
CA ALA A 194 0.75 -17.36 -5.48
C ALA A 194 0.95 -17.76 -4.01
N MET A 195 -0.11 -17.60 -3.21
CA MET A 195 -0.12 -17.96 -1.80
C MET A 195 -0.05 -19.48 -1.57
N ARG A 196 -0.90 -20.27 -2.24
CA ARG A 196 -0.98 -21.72 -2.07
C ARG A 196 0.28 -22.43 -2.54
N ARG A 197 0.88 -21.97 -3.65
CA ARG A 197 2.10 -22.55 -4.23
C ARG A 197 3.40 -21.96 -3.68
N GLN A 198 3.31 -21.00 -2.75
CA GLN A 198 4.48 -20.26 -2.20
C GLN A 198 5.37 -19.64 -3.29
N GLN A 199 4.75 -19.18 -4.39
CA GLN A 199 5.44 -18.59 -5.55
C GLN A 199 5.25 -17.07 -5.60
N GLU A 200 5.22 -16.40 -4.45
CA GLU A 200 4.93 -14.95 -4.37
C GLU A 200 5.88 -14.12 -5.24
N LYS A 201 7.20 -14.42 -5.23
CA LYS A 201 8.17 -13.72 -6.08
C LYS A 201 7.85 -13.86 -7.57
N ARG A 202 7.55 -15.09 -8.01
CA ARG A 202 7.23 -15.35 -9.43
C ARG A 202 6.02 -14.55 -9.88
N TYR A 203 4.94 -14.56 -9.09
CA TYR A 203 3.73 -13.80 -9.41
C TYR A 203 3.96 -12.29 -9.30
N PHE A 204 4.79 -11.83 -8.38
CA PHE A 204 5.20 -10.44 -8.29
C PHE A 204 5.88 -9.96 -9.58
N LEU A 205 6.86 -10.72 -10.09
CA LEU A 205 7.54 -10.41 -11.35
C LEU A 205 6.60 -10.52 -12.56
N ILE A 206 5.71 -11.52 -12.62
CA ILE A 206 4.70 -11.64 -13.68
C ILE A 206 3.82 -10.40 -13.71
N ASN A 207 3.39 -9.87 -12.56
CA ASN A 207 2.52 -8.70 -12.53
C ASN A 207 3.25 -7.40 -12.91
N ILE A 208 4.56 -7.25 -12.61
CA ILE A 208 5.36 -6.16 -13.18
C ILE A 208 5.46 -6.32 -14.70
N LEU A 209 5.67 -7.53 -15.21
CA LEU A 209 5.70 -7.79 -16.65
C LEU A 209 4.34 -7.47 -17.30
N LEU A 210 3.21 -7.77 -16.66
CA LEU A 210 1.88 -7.36 -17.12
C LEU A 210 1.77 -5.85 -17.27
N LEU A 211 2.31 -5.05 -16.32
CA LEU A 211 2.34 -3.60 -16.46
C LEU A 211 3.14 -3.16 -17.70
N VAL A 212 4.31 -3.78 -17.94
CA VAL A 212 5.12 -3.48 -19.13
C VAL A 212 4.34 -3.81 -20.41
N ILE A 213 3.74 -5.00 -20.50
CA ILE A 213 2.93 -5.43 -21.64
C ILE A 213 1.75 -4.47 -21.86
N ALA A 214 1.07 -4.06 -20.79
CA ALA A 214 -0.01 -3.09 -20.86
C ALA A 214 0.45 -1.75 -21.45
N MET A 215 1.60 -1.26 -21.04
CA MET A 215 2.16 -0.01 -21.57
C MET A 215 2.56 -0.17 -23.06
N LEU A 216 3.11 -1.31 -23.46
CA LEU A 216 3.44 -1.58 -24.87
C LEU A 216 2.17 -1.67 -25.73
N ILE A 217 1.11 -2.32 -25.25
CA ILE A 217 -0.20 -2.36 -25.94
C ILE A 217 -0.76 -0.92 -26.07
N ALA A 218 -0.75 -0.16 -24.99
CA ALA A 218 -1.25 1.21 -24.99
C ALA A 218 -0.44 2.12 -25.92
N TRP A 219 0.89 1.95 -25.98
CA TRP A 219 1.77 2.72 -26.85
C TRP A 219 1.46 2.53 -28.34
N GLN A 220 0.96 1.36 -28.72
CA GLN A 220 0.60 1.04 -30.10
C GLN A 220 -0.92 1.04 -30.32
N ALA A 221 -1.70 1.50 -29.34
CA ALA A 221 -3.14 1.42 -29.42
C ALA A 221 -3.73 2.38 -30.46
N THR A 222 -4.24 1.86 -31.55
CA THR A 222 -4.93 2.60 -32.61
C THR A 222 -6.46 2.54 -32.47
N SER A 223 -6.98 1.77 -31.51
CA SER A 223 -8.40 1.59 -31.29
C SER A 223 -8.78 1.60 -29.81
N PHE A 224 -10.04 1.96 -29.55
CA PHE A 224 -10.63 1.91 -28.22
C PHE A 224 -10.46 0.54 -27.54
N TRP A 225 -10.65 -0.56 -28.27
CA TRP A 225 -10.56 -1.89 -27.71
C TRP A 225 -9.14 -2.28 -27.28
N LEU A 226 -8.10 -1.79 -28.00
CA LEU A 226 -6.72 -1.98 -27.59
C LEU A 226 -6.38 -1.19 -26.32
N LEU A 227 -6.91 0.03 -26.19
CA LEU A 227 -6.79 0.80 -24.94
C LEU A 227 -7.52 0.10 -23.78
N ALA A 228 -8.72 -0.41 -24.02
CA ALA A 228 -9.48 -1.18 -23.02
C ALA A 228 -8.72 -2.44 -22.56
N LEU A 229 -8.13 -3.18 -23.50
CA LEU A 229 -7.29 -4.34 -23.20
C LEU A 229 -6.05 -3.94 -22.41
N ALA A 230 -5.36 -2.87 -22.83
CA ALA A 230 -4.20 -2.36 -22.10
C ALA A 230 -4.55 -2.01 -20.65
N LEU A 231 -5.67 -1.33 -20.43
CA LEU A 231 -6.15 -0.99 -19.10
C LEU A 231 -6.49 -2.24 -18.27
N LEU A 232 -7.14 -3.22 -18.85
CA LEU A 232 -7.46 -4.48 -18.16
C LEU A 232 -6.21 -5.21 -17.70
N VAL A 233 -5.22 -5.32 -18.57
CA VAL A 233 -3.92 -5.94 -18.25
C VAL A 233 -3.18 -5.12 -17.19
N PHE A 234 -3.19 -3.78 -17.31
CA PHE A 234 -2.59 -2.88 -16.34
C PHE A 234 -3.22 -3.04 -14.96
N PHE A 235 -4.54 -2.90 -14.84
CA PHE A 235 -5.21 -2.97 -13.54
C PHE A 235 -5.15 -4.37 -12.92
N THR A 236 -5.07 -5.43 -13.71
CA THR A 236 -4.80 -6.78 -13.19
C THR A 236 -3.45 -6.83 -12.48
N GLY A 237 -2.39 -6.36 -13.12
CA GLY A 237 -1.05 -6.29 -12.51
C GLY A 237 -0.99 -5.29 -11.36
N PHE A 238 -1.56 -4.10 -11.54
CA PHE A 238 -1.58 -3.04 -10.54
C PHE A 238 -2.24 -3.49 -9.23
N ASN A 239 -3.46 -4.03 -9.30
CA ASN A 239 -4.20 -4.46 -8.11
C ASN A 239 -3.48 -5.59 -7.36
N PHE A 240 -2.84 -6.53 -8.08
CA PHE A 240 -2.01 -7.56 -7.46
C PHE A 240 -0.81 -6.96 -6.69
N LEU A 241 -0.10 -6.04 -7.32
CA LEU A 241 1.09 -5.40 -6.74
C LEU A 241 0.71 -4.50 -5.57
N GLU A 242 -0.39 -3.75 -5.69
CA GLU A 242 -0.92 -2.89 -4.62
C GLU A 242 -1.30 -3.69 -3.37
N ALA A 243 -1.88 -4.88 -3.54
CA ALA A 243 -2.19 -5.78 -2.42
C ALA A 243 -0.93 -6.46 -1.84
N SER A 244 0.07 -6.75 -2.67
CA SER A 244 1.25 -7.54 -2.28
C SER A 244 2.35 -6.69 -1.63
N LEU A 245 2.60 -5.49 -2.14
CA LEU A 245 3.70 -4.62 -1.68
C LEU A 245 3.62 -4.28 -0.18
N PRO A 246 2.49 -3.77 0.37
CA PRO A 246 2.43 -3.43 1.80
C PRO A 246 2.56 -4.67 2.69
N ALA A 247 2.04 -5.82 2.24
CA ALA A 247 2.22 -7.08 2.95
C ALA A 247 3.70 -7.52 3.00
N MET A 248 4.45 -7.29 1.91
CA MET A 248 5.89 -7.58 1.86
C MET A 248 6.69 -6.61 2.74
N VAL A 249 6.40 -5.30 2.71
CA VAL A 249 7.03 -4.31 3.59
C VAL A 249 6.81 -4.67 5.06
N SER A 250 5.59 -5.00 5.45
CA SER A 250 5.26 -5.40 6.82
C SER A 250 6.03 -6.65 7.30
N ARG A 251 6.40 -7.56 6.37
CA ARG A 251 7.20 -8.77 6.68
C ARG A 251 8.70 -8.49 6.80
N VAL A 252 9.21 -7.58 5.95
CA VAL A 252 10.64 -7.20 5.92
C VAL A 252 10.99 -6.23 7.03
N ALA A 253 10.04 -5.37 7.42
CA ALA A 253 10.25 -4.36 8.44
C ALA A 253 10.73 -4.99 9.77
N PRO A 254 11.77 -4.42 10.40
CA PRO A 254 12.25 -4.87 11.70
C PRO A 254 11.14 -4.86 12.76
N ALA A 255 11.26 -5.74 13.76
CA ALA A 255 10.34 -5.77 14.89
C ALA A 255 10.28 -4.40 15.58
N GLY A 256 9.09 -3.91 15.93
CA GLY A 256 8.89 -2.61 16.55
C GLY A 256 9.05 -1.38 15.62
N GLN A 257 9.42 -1.55 14.34
CA GLN A 257 9.64 -0.44 13.40
C GLN A 257 8.68 -0.45 12.19
N ARG A 258 7.64 -1.29 12.23
CA ARG A 258 6.67 -1.41 11.12
C ARG A 258 5.97 -0.10 10.79
N GLY A 259 5.63 0.70 11.81
CA GLY A 259 4.99 2.00 11.61
C GLY A 259 5.87 2.95 10.78
N SER A 260 7.17 3.03 11.11
CA SER A 260 8.13 3.85 10.37
C SER A 260 8.35 3.33 8.94
N ALA A 261 8.45 2.00 8.75
CA ALA A 261 8.58 1.40 7.42
C ALA A 261 7.36 1.68 6.54
N MET A 262 6.14 1.56 7.11
CA MET A 262 4.90 1.89 6.40
C MET A 262 4.77 3.40 6.13
N GLY A 263 5.33 4.25 6.99
CA GLY A 263 5.40 5.69 6.76
C GLY A 263 6.28 6.04 5.54
N ILE A 264 7.48 5.43 5.43
CA ILE A 264 8.37 5.59 4.26
C ILE A 264 7.68 5.05 3.01
N TYR A 265 7.07 3.86 3.10
CA TYR A 265 6.30 3.26 2.01
C TYR A 265 5.21 4.20 1.47
N SER A 266 4.36 4.75 2.36
CA SER A 266 3.31 5.70 1.96
C SER A 266 3.88 6.99 1.37
N SER A 267 4.98 7.52 1.93
CA SER A 267 5.66 8.68 1.37
C SER A 267 6.19 8.41 -0.04
N SER A 268 6.80 7.24 -0.27
CA SER A 268 7.27 6.79 -1.59
C SER A 268 6.12 6.64 -2.58
N GLN A 269 4.96 6.12 -2.13
CA GLN A 269 3.74 6.00 -2.91
C GLN A 269 3.25 7.36 -3.44
N PHE A 270 3.09 8.34 -2.56
CA PHE A 270 2.63 9.68 -2.95
C PHE A 270 3.67 10.44 -3.76
N PHE A 271 4.95 10.25 -3.46
CA PHE A 271 6.03 10.84 -4.25
C PHE A 271 6.07 10.25 -5.67
N GLY A 272 5.83 8.95 -5.81
CA GLY A 272 5.66 8.30 -7.11
C GLY A 272 4.49 8.90 -7.92
N ALA A 273 3.33 9.09 -7.27
CA ALA A 273 2.18 9.73 -7.91
C ALA A 273 2.49 11.17 -8.37
N PHE A 274 3.22 11.95 -7.55
CA PHE A 274 3.68 13.29 -7.92
C PHE A 274 4.61 13.25 -9.14
N LEU A 275 5.63 12.39 -9.11
CA LEU A 275 6.56 12.22 -10.24
C LEU A 275 5.83 11.75 -11.51
N GLY A 276 4.84 10.89 -11.38
CA GLY A 276 4.03 10.43 -12.50
C GLY A 276 3.26 11.55 -13.18
N GLY A 277 2.65 12.44 -12.40
CA GLY A 277 1.99 13.63 -12.94
C GLY A 277 2.96 14.59 -13.63
N LEU A 278 4.10 14.86 -12.99
CA LEU A 278 5.13 15.76 -13.51
C LEU A 278 5.76 15.22 -14.79
N LEU A 279 6.28 13.99 -14.76
CA LEU A 279 6.95 13.38 -15.92
C LEU A 279 5.95 13.05 -17.03
N GLY A 280 4.78 12.52 -16.68
CA GLY A 280 3.72 12.24 -17.65
C GLY A 280 3.27 13.51 -18.38
N GLY A 281 3.08 14.62 -17.65
CA GLY A 281 2.77 15.92 -18.25
C GLY A 281 3.87 16.46 -19.14
N ALA A 282 5.13 16.44 -18.67
CA ALA A 282 6.28 16.90 -19.44
C ALA A 282 6.48 16.07 -20.72
N ILE A 283 6.42 14.74 -20.64
CA ILE A 283 6.55 13.87 -21.81
C ILE A 283 5.40 14.10 -22.79
N ALA A 284 4.15 14.18 -22.28
CA ALA A 284 2.99 14.43 -23.12
C ALA A 284 3.08 15.77 -23.87
N GLN A 285 3.59 16.81 -23.22
CA GLN A 285 3.75 18.13 -23.80
C GLN A 285 4.82 18.18 -24.91
N HIS A 286 5.94 17.48 -24.73
CA HIS A 286 7.07 17.57 -25.67
C HIS A 286 7.05 16.49 -26.75
N PHE A 287 6.52 15.30 -26.44
CA PHE A 287 6.60 14.11 -27.31
C PHE A 287 5.24 13.52 -27.63
N GLY A 288 4.15 14.08 -27.08
CA GLY A 288 2.79 13.58 -27.26
C GLY A 288 2.39 12.48 -26.29
N PHE A 289 1.07 12.24 -26.20
CA PHE A 289 0.48 11.32 -25.20
C PHE A 289 0.93 9.87 -25.38
N MET A 290 1.16 9.42 -26.63
CA MET A 290 1.60 8.03 -26.89
C MET A 290 3.02 7.79 -26.35
N ALA A 291 3.90 8.79 -26.38
CA ALA A 291 5.27 8.67 -25.86
C ALA A 291 5.29 8.40 -24.34
N VAL A 292 4.28 8.84 -23.59
CA VAL A 292 4.14 8.54 -22.16
C VAL A 292 4.13 7.03 -21.93
N TYR A 293 3.35 6.29 -22.69
CA TYR A 293 3.27 4.82 -22.57
C TYR A 293 4.59 4.13 -22.91
N GLY A 294 5.29 4.60 -23.95
CA GLY A 294 6.62 4.09 -24.30
C GLY A 294 7.63 4.30 -23.18
N ALA A 295 7.65 5.49 -22.57
CA ALA A 295 8.50 5.81 -21.43
C ALA A 295 8.15 4.94 -20.20
N LEU A 296 6.86 4.74 -19.94
CA LEU A 296 6.40 3.87 -18.84
C LEU A 296 6.77 2.41 -19.06
N ALA A 297 6.77 1.91 -20.30
CA ALA A 297 7.24 0.56 -20.61
C ALA A 297 8.73 0.40 -20.26
N VAL A 298 9.57 1.40 -20.57
CA VAL A 298 10.99 1.40 -20.20
C VAL A 298 11.16 1.44 -18.68
N ILE A 299 10.43 2.29 -17.98
CA ILE A 299 10.44 2.37 -16.50
C ILE A 299 10.03 1.02 -15.90
N GLY A 300 8.99 0.39 -16.42
CA GLY A 300 8.53 -0.93 -15.98
C GLY A 300 9.57 -2.03 -16.21
N LEU A 301 10.30 -2.01 -17.33
CA LEU A 301 11.41 -2.93 -17.61
C LEU A 301 12.55 -2.75 -16.61
N VAL A 302 12.95 -1.51 -16.33
CA VAL A 302 13.98 -1.21 -15.32
C VAL A 302 13.53 -1.73 -13.96
N TRP A 303 12.26 -1.50 -13.59
CA TRP A 303 11.71 -2.05 -12.36
C TRP A 303 11.74 -3.59 -12.33
N LEU A 304 11.37 -4.25 -13.41
CA LEU A 304 11.40 -5.71 -13.51
C LEU A 304 12.81 -6.26 -13.27
N ILE A 305 13.84 -5.61 -13.83
CA ILE A 305 15.25 -5.99 -13.62
C ILE A 305 15.63 -5.83 -12.14
N ILE A 306 15.30 -4.68 -11.52
CA ILE A 306 15.60 -4.43 -10.11
C ILE A 306 14.85 -5.44 -9.22
N ALA A 307 13.56 -5.68 -9.48
CA ALA A 307 12.73 -6.61 -8.73
C ALA A 307 13.20 -8.07 -8.86
N SER A 308 13.79 -8.45 -9.99
CA SER A 308 14.33 -9.81 -10.18
C SER A 308 15.44 -10.15 -9.18
N THR A 309 16.20 -9.14 -8.74
CA THR A 309 17.28 -9.29 -7.73
C THR A 309 16.76 -9.31 -6.28
N MET A 310 15.47 -9.04 -6.07
CA MET A 310 14.86 -9.00 -4.73
C MET A 310 14.74 -10.40 -4.13
N GLN A 311 15.05 -10.52 -2.85
CA GLN A 311 14.76 -11.72 -2.08
C GLN A 311 13.40 -11.55 -1.40
N VAL A 312 12.45 -12.43 -1.70
CA VAL A 312 11.17 -12.43 -0.98
C VAL A 312 11.36 -13.14 0.34
N PRO A 313 11.07 -12.50 1.48
CA PRO A 313 11.19 -13.15 2.77
C PRO A 313 10.28 -14.37 2.83
N ALA A 314 10.81 -15.49 3.30
CA ALA A 314 10.01 -16.68 3.57
C ALA A 314 8.85 -16.31 4.52
N ARG A 315 7.69 -16.92 4.32
CA ARG A 315 6.58 -16.77 5.25
C ARG A 315 6.99 -17.31 6.60
N ALA A 316 7.17 -16.42 7.56
CA ALA A 316 7.33 -16.82 8.94
C ALA A 316 5.95 -17.20 9.51
N GLN A 317 5.84 -18.42 10.01
CA GLN A 317 4.74 -18.80 10.89
C GLN A 317 5.02 -18.26 12.29
N ARG A 318 4.00 -17.75 12.93
CA ARG A 318 4.05 -17.41 14.36
C ARG A 318 3.42 -18.56 15.13
N LEU A 319 4.19 -19.14 16.01
CA LEU A 319 3.76 -20.19 16.92
C LEU A 319 3.74 -19.62 18.32
N SER A 320 2.72 -19.92 19.10
CA SER A 320 2.63 -19.60 20.50
C SER A 320 2.61 -20.91 21.29
N LEU A 321 3.67 -21.14 22.05
CA LEU A 321 3.83 -22.34 22.87
C LEU A 321 3.78 -21.96 24.37
N PRO A 322 3.11 -22.74 25.21
CA PRO A 322 3.11 -22.52 26.65
C PRO A 322 4.51 -22.83 27.22
N VAL A 323 4.98 -22.00 28.14
CA VAL A 323 6.24 -22.18 28.85
C VAL A 323 6.00 -21.98 30.34
N ALA A 324 6.65 -22.79 31.19
CA ALA A 324 6.60 -22.66 32.65
C ALA A 324 7.90 -22.02 33.15
N VAL A 325 8.13 -20.75 32.81
CA VAL A 325 9.35 -20.03 33.16
C VAL A 325 9.00 -18.94 34.19
N SER A 326 9.67 -18.92 35.32
CA SER A 326 9.36 -18.03 36.45
C SER A 326 10.30 -16.82 36.57
N THR A 327 11.48 -16.86 35.96
CA THR A 327 12.50 -15.81 36.07
C THR A 327 12.96 -15.31 34.71
N GLU A 328 13.38 -14.04 34.64
CA GLU A 328 13.97 -13.45 33.43
C GLU A 328 15.21 -14.18 32.95
N GLN A 329 16.00 -14.73 33.87
CA GLN A 329 17.22 -15.48 33.55
C GLN A 329 16.90 -16.82 32.86
N GLN A 330 15.91 -17.56 33.34
CA GLN A 330 15.40 -18.78 32.69
C GLN A 330 14.82 -18.46 31.33
N ALA A 331 14.04 -17.37 31.20
CA ALA A 331 13.48 -16.92 29.93
C ALA A 331 14.59 -16.59 28.93
N GLY A 332 15.65 -15.92 29.35
CA GLY A 332 16.82 -15.60 28.51
C GLY A 332 17.54 -16.85 28.01
N GLN A 333 17.77 -17.83 28.88
CA GLN A 333 18.40 -19.10 28.50
C GLN A 333 17.54 -19.91 27.52
N LEU A 334 16.25 -20.02 27.80
CA LEU A 334 15.31 -20.72 26.90
C LEU A 334 15.18 -20.01 25.55
N ALA A 335 15.16 -18.67 25.54
CA ALA A 335 15.14 -17.89 24.31
C ALA A 335 16.40 -18.10 23.47
N ALA A 336 17.58 -18.15 24.11
CA ALA A 336 18.84 -18.44 23.44
C ALA A 336 18.85 -19.85 22.83
N SER A 337 18.39 -20.85 23.57
CA SER A 337 18.30 -22.25 23.11
C SER A 337 17.32 -22.39 21.93
N LEU A 338 16.17 -21.75 22.00
CA LEU A 338 15.17 -21.76 20.90
C LEU A 338 15.66 -20.99 19.68
N SER A 339 16.43 -19.92 19.87
CA SER A 339 17.00 -19.13 18.76
C SER A 339 18.08 -19.90 17.98
N SER A 340 18.71 -20.93 18.58
CA SER A 340 19.68 -21.76 17.90
C SER A 340 19.07 -22.82 16.98
N LEU A 341 17.75 -23.05 17.06
CA LEU A 341 17.07 -24.03 16.21
C LEU A 341 16.98 -23.56 14.75
N ALA A 342 17.16 -24.51 13.84
CA ALA A 342 17.01 -24.23 12.40
C ALA A 342 15.61 -23.70 12.07
N GLY A 343 15.55 -22.61 11.33
CA GLY A 343 14.29 -21.99 10.91
C GLY A 343 13.67 -21.03 11.93
N VAL A 344 14.21 -20.86 13.13
CA VAL A 344 13.77 -19.84 14.09
C VAL A 344 14.38 -18.49 13.70
N GLN A 345 13.52 -17.47 13.54
CA GLN A 345 13.91 -16.10 13.16
C GLN A 345 13.86 -15.15 14.35
N GLU A 346 12.92 -15.36 15.25
CA GLU A 346 12.70 -14.48 16.41
C GLU A 346 12.05 -15.29 17.53
N VAL A 347 12.47 -15.04 18.76
CA VAL A 347 11.92 -15.65 19.98
C VAL A 347 11.56 -14.54 20.94
N THR A 348 10.33 -14.54 21.43
CA THR A 348 9.86 -13.62 22.47
C THR A 348 9.16 -14.43 23.55
N ILE A 349 9.63 -14.36 24.79
CA ILE A 349 8.99 -15.00 25.94
C ILE A 349 8.35 -13.93 26.79
N LEU A 350 7.03 -14.05 27.01
CA LEU A 350 6.27 -13.20 27.89
C LEU A 350 6.00 -13.94 29.19
N LEU A 351 6.70 -13.55 30.26
CA LEU A 351 6.55 -14.15 31.60
C LEU A 351 5.15 -13.98 32.15
N ALA A 352 4.50 -12.84 31.90
CA ALA A 352 3.15 -12.53 32.34
C ALA A 352 2.09 -13.48 31.77
N ASP A 353 2.30 -13.93 30.55
CA ASP A 353 1.36 -14.79 29.82
C ASP A 353 1.78 -16.27 29.89
N GLN A 354 2.96 -16.56 30.43
CA GLN A 354 3.60 -17.88 30.41
C GLN A 354 3.62 -18.49 28.99
N ARG A 355 3.98 -17.68 28.00
CA ARG A 355 4.00 -18.06 26.59
C ARG A 355 5.28 -17.64 25.89
N CYS A 356 5.76 -18.54 25.05
CA CYS A 356 6.82 -18.29 24.10
C CYS A 356 6.21 -18.06 22.71
N TYR A 357 6.52 -16.94 22.11
CA TYR A 357 6.15 -16.60 20.74
C TYR A 357 7.37 -16.82 19.84
N LEU A 358 7.23 -17.74 18.90
CA LEU A 358 8.27 -18.08 17.93
C LEU A 358 7.87 -17.57 16.56
N LYS A 359 8.76 -16.87 15.87
CA LYS A 359 8.65 -16.57 14.45
C LYS A 359 9.56 -17.54 13.71
N VAL A 360 8.95 -18.45 12.94
CA VAL A 360 9.68 -19.58 12.35
C VAL A 360 9.46 -19.66 10.83
N SER A 361 10.47 -20.14 10.11
CA SER A 361 10.35 -20.49 8.70
C SER A 361 9.71 -21.87 8.58
N SER A 362 8.54 -21.98 7.95
CA SER A 362 7.78 -23.23 7.82
C SER A 362 8.51 -24.35 7.06
N GLN A 363 9.59 -24.05 6.37
CA GLN A 363 10.33 -25.05 5.58
C GLN A 363 11.49 -25.72 6.35
N GLN A 364 11.95 -25.11 7.43
CA GLN A 364 13.16 -25.58 8.15
C GLN A 364 12.91 -25.81 9.64
N PHE A 365 11.74 -25.44 10.16
CA PHE A 365 11.45 -25.51 11.58
C PHE A 365 10.77 -26.82 11.95
N ASP A 366 11.33 -27.50 12.96
CA ASP A 366 10.74 -28.66 13.59
C ASP A 366 10.10 -28.31 14.93
N ILE A 367 8.77 -28.39 14.99
CA ILE A 367 7.99 -28.09 16.20
C ILE A 367 8.27 -29.07 17.33
N ALA A 368 8.60 -30.33 17.03
CA ALA A 368 8.88 -31.34 18.04
C ALA A 368 10.20 -31.03 18.79
N GLN A 369 11.22 -30.53 18.09
CA GLN A 369 12.46 -30.07 18.73
C GLN A 369 12.24 -28.86 19.63
N ALA A 370 11.41 -27.91 19.21
CA ALA A 370 11.10 -26.75 20.05
C ALA A 370 10.33 -27.17 21.32
N GLN A 371 9.36 -28.07 21.19
CA GLN A 371 8.61 -28.59 22.34
C GLN A 371 9.49 -29.38 23.32
N SER A 372 10.44 -30.17 22.83
CA SER A 372 11.39 -30.90 23.69
C SER A 372 12.32 -29.96 24.47
N LEU A 373 12.81 -28.87 23.85
CA LEU A 373 13.59 -27.85 24.54
C LEU A 373 12.79 -27.08 25.60
N ILE A 374 11.52 -26.76 25.30
CA ILE A 374 10.64 -26.13 26.27
C ILE A 374 10.38 -27.07 27.46
N ALA A 375 10.14 -28.35 27.21
CA ALA A 375 9.92 -29.34 28.27
C ALA A 375 11.20 -29.53 29.15
N ALA A 376 12.38 -29.50 28.55
CA ALA A 376 13.65 -29.55 29.28
C ALA A 376 13.92 -28.25 30.08
N GLY A 377 13.55 -27.11 29.59
CA GLY A 377 13.70 -25.82 30.26
C GLY A 377 12.66 -25.56 31.38
N ASN A 378 11.62 -26.37 31.48
CA ASN A 378 10.60 -26.32 32.52
C ASN A 378 10.97 -27.18 33.75
N GLN A 379 12.04 -27.93 33.70
CA GLN A 379 12.63 -28.70 34.83
C GLN A 379 13.69 -27.88 35.53
#